data_c8551ff500cebe8be612fbda9ffc6fe4
#
_entry.id   c8551ff500cebe8be612fbda9ffc6fe4
#
_cell.length_a   1.000
_cell.length_b   1.000
_cell.length_c   1.000
_cell.angle_alpha   90.00
_cell.angle_beta   90.00
_cell.angle_gamma   90.00
#
_symmetry.space_group_name_H-M   'P 1'
#
loop_
_entity.id
_entity.type
_entity.pdbx_description
1 polymer ?
#
loop_
_entity_poly.entity_id
_entity_poly.type
_entity_poly.pdbx_seq_one_letter_code
_entity_poly.pdbx_strand_id
1 'polypeptide(L)'
;MRPIVATLLLTVSACVAYADDQAPQVSGMSPKSAKPGQVLDVTGVSLDVSKIDEVFLTDHKFDMRVKVLEQNDKLIKFRVPPFAKAGRMQLLLLTKGEDPKLLEVPVYVVIEENTTEIGQVKKDAPPAEVVQAKKDQ
;
A
#
# COMPACT_ATOMS: atom_id res chain seq x y z
N MET A 1 -4.29 -33.19 -70.20
CA MET A 1 -4.45 -31.97 -69.44
C MET A 1 -4.96 -32.29 -68.04
N ARG A 2 -4.16 -32.12 -67.01
CA ARG A 2 -4.56 -32.40 -65.64
C ARG A 2 -4.81 -31.06 -64.95
N PRO A 3 -5.96 -30.80 -64.38
CA PRO A 3 -6.19 -29.58 -63.58
C PRO A 3 -5.48 -29.73 -62.24
N ILE A 4 -4.59 -28.80 -61.95
CA ILE A 4 -3.96 -28.67 -60.65
C ILE A 4 -4.97 -27.97 -59.75
N VAL A 5 -5.53 -28.73 -58.82
CA VAL A 5 -6.36 -28.17 -57.75
C VAL A 5 -5.42 -27.62 -56.72
N ALA A 6 -5.26 -26.31 -56.68
CA ALA A 6 -4.56 -25.61 -55.64
C ALA A 6 -5.45 -25.56 -54.38
N THR A 7 -5.15 -26.41 -53.43
CA THR A 7 -5.83 -26.36 -52.12
C THR A 7 -5.17 -25.24 -51.34
N LEU A 8 -5.90 -24.13 -51.22
CA LEU A 8 -5.52 -23.00 -50.37
C LEU A 8 -5.82 -23.39 -48.93
N LEU A 9 -4.79 -23.75 -48.18
CA LEU A 9 -4.91 -24.01 -46.75
C LEU A 9 -4.95 -22.66 -46.01
N LEU A 10 -6.13 -22.25 -45.62
CA LEU A 10 -6.35 -21.06 -44.81
C LEU A 10 -6.03 -21.42 -43.35
N THR A 11 -4.79 -21.16 -42.91
CA THR A 11 -4.43 -21.29 -41.51
C THR A 11 -5.00 -20.10 -40.75
N VAL A 12 -6.12 -20.32 -40.08
CA VAL A 12 -6.65 -19.41 -39.10
C VAL A 12 -5.72 -19.47 -37.88
N SER A 13 -4.80 -18.52 -37.78
CA SER A 13 -4.01 -18.33 -36.58
C SER A 13 -4.93 -17.75 -35.51
N ALA A 14 -5.45 -18.60 -34.65
CA ALA A 14 -6.16 -18.17 -33.45
C ALA A 14 -5.13 -17.54 -32.52
N CYS A 15 -5.09 -16.20 -32.49
CA CYS A 15 -4.45 -15.47 -31.40
C CYS A 15 -5.23 -15.78 -30.13
N VAL A 16 -4.78 -16.78 -29.40
CA VAL A 16 -5.21 -16.97 -28.02
C VAL A 16 -4.63 -15.79 -27.26
N ALA A 17 -5.47 -14.81 -26.96
CA ALA A 17 -5.14 -13.80 -25.98
C ALA A 17 -5.00 -14.53 -24.64
N TYR A 18 -3.81 -14.86 -24.28
CA TYR A 18 -3.52 -15.27 -22.91
C TYR A 18 -3.85 -14.06 -22.05
N ALA A 19 -4.94 -14.16 -21.28
CA ALA A 19 -5.16 -13.23 -20.19
C ALA A 19 -3.91 -13.31 -19.33
N ASP A 20 -3.21 -12.19 -19.25
CA ASP A 20 -1.96 -12.10 -18.52
C ASP A 20 -2.31 -12.25 -17.03
N ASP A 21 -2.28 -13.48 -16.55
CA ASP A 21 -2.58 -13.81 -15.16
C ASP A 21 -1.33 -13.54 -14.31
N GLN A 22 -0.77 -12.37 -14.52
CA GLN A 22 0.42 -11.92 -13.85
C GLN A 22 0.15 -11.71 -12.37
N ALA A 23 0.98 -12.33 -11.53
CA ALA A 23 0.92 -12.14 -10.10
C ALA A 23 1.17 -10.65 -9.73
N PRO A 24 0.56 -10.16 -8.66
CA PRO A 24 0.80 -8.81 -8.20
C PRO A 24 2.29 -8.54 -7.94
N GLN A 25 2.79 -7.44 -8.48
CA GLN A 25 4.17 -7.01 -8.28
C GLN A 25 4.21 -5.55 -7.90
N VAL A 26 4.94 -5.22 -6.85
CA VAL A 26 5.12 -3.86 -6.37
C VAL A 26 6.48 -3.34 -6.80
N SER A 27 6.50 -2.20 -7.44
CA SER A 27 7.72 -1.49 -7.86
C SER A 27 8.24 -0.55 -6.79
N GLY A 28 7.36 0.04 -6.00
CA GLY A 28 7.75 1.00 -4.98
C GLY A 28 6.59 1.53 -4.15
N MET A 29 6.95 2.30 -3.16
CA MET A 29 6.01 2.99 -2.27
C MET A 29 6.53 4.40 -1.99
N SER A 30 5.63 5.37 -1.97
CA SER A 30 5.97 6.79 -1.78
C SER A 30 4.92 7.46 -0.89
N PRO A 31 5.34 8.36 0.00
CA PRO A 31 6.71 8.66 0.41
C PRO A 31 7.37 7.51 1.18
N LYS A 32 8.69 7.60 1.40
CA LYS A 32 9.44 6.58 2.15
C LYS A 32 9.26 6.68 3.65
N SER A 33 8.79 7.82 4.13
CA SER A 33 8.40 8.03 5.51
C SER A 33 7.03 8.70 5.57
N ALA A 34 6.28 8.41 6.60
CA ALA A 34 4.93 8.93 6.78
C ALA A 34 4.56 9.01 8.26
N LYS A 35 3.67 9.92 8.57
CA LYS A 35 3.05 10.02 9.89
C LYS A 35 1.75 9.22 9.93
N PRO A 36 1.31 8.79 11.14
CA PRO A 36 -0.02 8.21 11.28
C PRO A 36 -1.10 9.12 10.67
N GLY A 37 -2.02 8.52 9.91
CA GLY A 37 -3.08 9.24 9.19
C GLY A 37 -2.71 9.75 7.81
N GLN A 38 -1.45 9.72 7.44
CA GLN A 38 -0.99 10.16 6.12
C GLN A 38 -1.28 9.13 5.05
N VAL A 39 -1.40 9.59 3.80
CA VAL A 39 -1.67 8.73 2.64
C VAL A 39 -0.37 8.33 1.96
N LEU A 40 -0.29 7.05 1.57
CA LEU A 40 0.82 6.46 0.84
C LEU A 40 0.34 5.91 -0.49
N ASP A 41 1.21 5.98 -1.49
CA ASP A 41 0.99 5.42 -2.82
C ASP A 41 1.91 4.23 -3.04
N VAL A 42 1.34 3.10 -3.44
CA VAL A 42 2.06 1.90 -3.85
C VAL A 42 1.91 1.76 -5.35
N THR A 43 3.02 1.65 -6.05
CA THR A 43 3.05 1.50 -7.50
C THR A 43 3.51 0.10 -7.90
N GLY A 44 2.98 -0.40 -9.00
CA GLY A 44 3.33 -1.73 -9.49
C GLY A 44 2.51 -2.17 -10.67
N VAL A 45 2.27 -3.47 -10.77
CA VAL A 45 1.42 -4.10 -11.79
C VAL A 45 0.53 -5.15 -11.15
N SER A 46 -0.63 -5.37 -11.74
CA SER A 46 -1.63 -6.34 -11.25
C SER A 46 -2.08 -6.07 -9.81
N LEU A 47 -2.25 -4.81 -9.46
CA LEU A 47 -2.61 -4.37 -8.11
C LEU A 47 -4.12 -4.14 -7.93
N ASP A 48 -4.92 -4.45 -8.92
CA ASP A 48 -6.36 -4.19 -8.91
C ASP A 48 -7.13 -5.05 -7.89
N VAL A 49 -8.39 -4.67 -7.66
CA VAL A 49 -9.26 -5.32 -6.68
C VAL A 49 -9.61 -6.78 -7.03
N SER A 50 -9.37 -7.22 -8.26
CA SER A 50 -9.57 -8.61 -8.65
C SER A 50 -8.40 -9.51 -8.22
N LYS A 51 -7.24 -8.93 -7.98
CA LYS A 51 -6.00 -9.63 -7.61
C LYS A 51 -5.66 -9.51 -6.14
N ILE A 52 -5.93 -8.36 -5.54
CA ILE A 52 -5.58 -8.06 -4.14
C ILE A 52 -6.85 -7.77 -3.35
N ASP A 53 -7.02 -8.48 -2.25
CA ASP A 53 -8.16 -8.34 -1.35
C ASP A 53 -7.88 -7.32 -0.24
N GLU A 54 -6.76 -7.47 0.44
CA GLU A 54 -6.39 -6.60 1.55
C GLU A 54 -4.92 -6.20 1.53
N VAL A 55 -4.63 -5.07 2.16
CA VAL A 55 -3.29 -4.52 2.30
C VAL A 55 -2.98 -4.34 3.77
N PHE A 56 -1.77 -4.73 4.17
CA PHE A 56 -1.29 -4.63 5.54
C PHE A 56 0.09 -3.98 5.59
N LEU A 57 0.39 -3.35 6.71
CA LEU A 57 1.73 -2.98 7.11
C LEU A 57 2.16 -3.85 8.30
N THR A 58 3.37 -4.36 8.26
CA THR A 58 3.89 -5.23 9.31
C THR A 58 5.24 -4.76 9.83
N ASP A 59 5.46 -4.95 11.12
CA ASP A 59 6.77 -4.85 11.76
C ASP A 59 7.36 -6.24 12.09
N HIS A 60 6.79 -7.29 11.48
CA HIS A 60 7.09 -8.71 11.73
C HIS A 60 6.62 -9.25 13.10
N LYS A 61 5.97 -8.41 13.90
CA LYS A 61 5.32 -8.82 15.15
C LYS A 61 3.82 -8.64 15.06
N PHE A 62 3.39 -7.59 14.40
CA PHE A 62 1.99 -7.25 14.21
C PHE A 62 1.72 -6.86 12.77
N ASP A 63 0.64 -7.41 12.24
CA ASP A 63 0.12 -7.05 10.94
C ASP A 63 -1.02 -6.05 11.14
N MET A 64 -0.87 -4.90 10.54
CA MET A 64 -1.82 -3.80 10.68
C MET A 64 -2.54 -3.58 9.35
N ARG A 65 -3.83 -3.85 9.32
CA ARG A 65 -4.66 -3.62 8.15
C ARG A 65 -4.76 -2.13 7.88
N VAL A 66 -4.56 -1.74 6.63
CA VAL A 66 -4.66 -0.35 6.20
C VAL A 66 -5.95 -0.12 5.41
N LYS A 67 -6.46 1.10 5.43
CA LYS A 67 -7.62 1.48 4.64
C LYS A 67 -7.20 1.91 3.26
N VAL A 68 -7.58 1.12 2.26
CA VAL A 68 -7.35 1.44 0.85
C VAL A 68 -8.35 2.53 0.43
N LEU A 69 -7.84 3.61 -0.16
CA LEU A 69 -8.63 4.74 -0.63
C LEU A 69 -8.88 4.66 -2.13
N GLU A 70 -7.88 4.19 -2.87
CA GLU A 70 -7.94 4.04 -4.32
C GLU A 70 -7.12 2.83 -4.72
N GLN A 71 -7.61 2.05 -5.68
CA GLN A 71 -6.93 0.85 -6.15
C GLN A 71 -7.23 0.64 -7.63
N ASN A 72 -6.16 0.45 -8.39
CA ASN A 72 -6.23 0.03 -9.78
C ASN A 72 -5.04 -0.88 -10.12
N ASP A 73 -4.92 -1.29 -11.35
CA ASP A 73 -3.88 -2.22 -11.80
C ASP A 73 -2.46 -1.77 -11.47
N LYS A 74 -2.20 -0.48 -11.41
CA LYS A 74 -0.85 0.09 -11.25
C LYS A 74 -0.63 0.85 -9.96
N LEU A 75 -1.69 1.11 -9.21
CA LEU A 75 -1.64 1.97 -8.03
C LEU A 75 -2.55 1.43 -6.93
N ILE A 76 -2.03 1.43 -5.71
CA ILE A 76 -2.82 1.32 -4.49
C ILE A 76 -2.51 2.55 -3.63
N LYS A 77 -3.54 3.29 -3.31
CA LYS A 77 -3.45 4.43 -2.40
C LYS A 77 -4.13 4.07 -1.09
N PHE A 78 -3.41 4.18 0.02
CA PHE A 78 -3.96 3.84 1.31
C PHE A 78 -3.55 4.84 2.39
N ARG A 79 -4.29 4.82 3.48
CA ARG A 79 -4.03 5.68 4.64
C ARG A 79 -3.37 4.89 5.75
N VAL A 80 -2.28 5.44 6.29
CA VAL A 80 -1.65 4.88 7.48
C VAL A 80 -2.62 5.01 8.66
N PRO A 81 -2.90 3.93 9.40
CA PRO A 81 -3.78 4.01 10.54
C PRO A 81 -3.31 5.03 11.59
N PRO A 82 -4.22 5.74 12.24
CA PRO A 82 -3.86 6.76 13.22
C PRO A 82 -3.18 6.19 14.45
N PHE A 83 -3.35 4.91 14.71
CA PHE A 83 -2.72 4.19 15.82
C PHE A 83 -1.41 3.49 15.42
N ALA A 84 -0.90 3.74 14.21
CA ALA A 84 0.35 3.14 13.76
C ALA A 84 1.51 3.54 14.65
N LYS A 85 2.30 2.55 15.07
CA LYS A 85 3.49 2.79 15.87
C LYS A 85 4.63 3.28 15.00
N ALA A 86 5.47 4.13 15.57
CA ALA A 86 6.69 4.56 14.91
C ALA A 86 7.62 3.38 14.65
N GLY A 87 8.32 3.41 13.53
CA GLY A 87 9.26 2.39 13.13
C GLY A 87 9.16 2.03 11.67
N ARG A 88 9.99 1.09 11.27
CA ARG A 88 10.02 0.58 9.90
C ARG A 88 8.94 -0.48 9.70
N MET A 89 8.10 -0.27 8.73
CA MET A 89 7.02 -1.19 8.36
C MET A 89 7.23 -1.72 6.94
N GLN A 90 6.94 -2.98 6.76
CA GLN A 90 6.95 -3.65 5.46
C GLN A 90 5.53 -3.78 4.92
N LEU A 91 5.40 -3.75 3.61
CA LEU A 91 4.11 -3.93 2.94
C LEU A 91 3.79 -5.42 2.79
N LEU A 92 2.56 -5.80 3.16
CA LEU A 92 1.98 -7.11 2.90
C LEU A 92 0.74 -6.97 2.05
N LEU A 93 0.58 -7.86 1.08
CA LEU A 93 -0.60 -7.93 0.23
C LEU A 93 -1.27 -9.29 0.39
N LEU A 94 -2.57 -9.30 0.67
CA LEU A 94 -3.36 -10.51 0.65
C LEU A 94 -4.00 -10.66 -0.73
N THR A 95 -3.68 -11.74 -1.43
CA THR A 95 -4.24 -12.01 -2.74
C THR A 95 -5.68 -12.49 -2.64
N LYS A 96 -6.46 -12.20 -3.68
CA LYS A 96 -7.83 -12.64 -3.80
C LYS A 96 -7.89 -13.95 -4.59
N GLY A 97 -8.88 -14.78 -4.30
CA GLY A 97 -9.11 -16.02 -5.04
C GLY A 97 -9.46 -17.18 -4.12
N GLU A 98 -9.46 -18.40 -4.68
CA GLU A 98 -9.77 -19.61 -3.93
C GLU A 98 -8.67 -20.01 -2.94
N ASP A 99 -7.43 -19.63 -3.23
CA ASP A 99 -6.26 -19.88 -2.39
C ASP A 99 -5.57 -18.55 -2.09
N PRO A 100 -6.10 -17.75 -1.16
CA PRO A 100 -5.49 -16.46 -0.79
C PRO A 100 -4.10 -16.65 -0.22
N LYS A 101 -3.15 -15.85 -0.70
CA LYS A 101 -1.77 -15.86 -0.24
C LYS A 101 -1.37 -14.51 0.30
N LEU A 102 -0.62 -14.52 1.39
CA LEU A 102 -0.02 -13.33 1.94
C LEU A 102 1.36 -13.13 1.30
N LEU A 103 1.49 -12.06 0.53
CA LEU A 103 2.72 -11.72 -0.18
C LEU A 103 3.49 -10.69 0.62
N GLU A 104 4.68 -11.06 1.07
CA GLU A 104 5.63 -10.11 1.63
C GLU A 104 6.32 -9.35 0.50
N VAL A 105 6.13 -8.06 0.48
CA VAL A 105 6.70 -7.20 -0.54
C VAL A 105 7.96 -6.52 0.02
N PRO A 106 9.11 -6.55 -0.67
CA PRO A 106 10.33 -5.94 -0.17
C PRO A 106 10.31 -4.41 -0.29
N VAL A 107 9.23 -3.80 0.16
CA VAL A 107 9.02 -2.35 0.17
C VAL A 107 8.69 -1.92 1.58
N TYR A 108 9.36 -0.88 2.05
CA TYR A 108 9.30 -0.40 3.42
C TYR A 108 8.92 1.07 3.48
N VAL A 109 8.24 1.42 4.56
CA VAL A 109 7.98 2.80 4.95
C VAL A 109 8.40 2.98 6.41
N VAL A 110 8.92 4.14 6.73
CA VAL A 110 9.21 4.52 8.11
C VAL A 110 8.05 5.34 8.64
N ILE A 111 7.41 4.85 9.69
CA ILE A 111 6.37 5.59 10.38
C ILE A 111 7.03 6.49 11.43
N GLU A 112 6.80 7.78 11.30
CA GLU A 112 7.35 8.79 12.20
C GLU A 112 6.46 8.97 13.42
N GLU A 113 7.06 9.28 14.55
CA GLU A 113 6.30 9.63 15.75
C GLU A 113 5.59 10.98 15.60
N ASN A 114 4.40 11.04 16.12
CA ASN A 114 3.61 12.27 16.13
C ASN A 114 3.90 13.10 17.38
N THR A 115 5.18 13.33 17.64
CA THR A 115 5.65 13.97 18.88
C THR A 115 5.56 15.49 18.88
N THR A 116 5.46 16.09 17.70
CA THR A 116 5.58 17.53 17.55
C THR A 116 4.47 18.30 18.30
N GLU A 117 3.25 17.79 18.22
CA GLU A 117 2.11 18.45 18.86
C GLU A 117 2.15 18.34 20.38
N ILE A 118 2.54 17.18 20.88
CA ILE A 118 2.63 16.94 22.32
C ILE A 118 3.72 17.82 22.95
N GLY A 119 4.84 17.92 22.26
CA GLY A 119 5.93 18.76 22.71
C GLY A 119 5.57 20.25 22.79
N GLN A 120 4.81 20.72 21.83
CA GLN A 120 4.35 22.12 21.81
C GLN A 120 3.34 22.41 22.92
N VAL A 121 2.40 21.50 23.11
CA VAL A 121 1.41 21.66 24.19
C VAL A 121 2.07 21.71 25.54
N LYS A 122 3.07 20.91 25.77
CA LYS A 122 3.81 20.93 27.04
C LYS A 122 4.59 22.20 27.24
N LYS A 123 5.10 22.79 26.19
CA LYS A 123 5.82 24.07 26.29
C LYS A 123 4.89 25.23 26.56
N ASP A 124 3.69 25.14 26.08
CA ASP A 124 2.70 26.20 26.31
C ASP A 124 2.06 26.12 27.69
N ALA A 125 2.13 24.97 28.33
CA ALA A 125 1.60 24.80 29.68
C ALA A 125 2.37 25.61 30.77
N PRO A 126 3.70 25.75 30.72
CA PRO A 126 4.42 26.51 31.72
C PRO A 126 3.92 27.92 31.98
N PRO A 127 3.47 28.66 30.99
CA PRO A 127 2.94 30.01 31.27
C PRO A 127 1.82 30.03 32.28
N ALA A 128 1.07 28.96 32.36
CA ALA A 128 0.02 28.84 33.34
C ALA A 128 0.56 28.86 34.78
N GLU A 129 1.79 28.42 34.96
CA GLU A 129 2.43 28.45 36.28
C GLU A 129 2.79 29.82 36.74
N VAL A 130 3.06 30.68 35.79
CA VAL A 130 3.35 32.09 36.10
C VAL A 130 2.20 32.74 36.85
N VAL A 131 1.00 32.30 36.59
CA VAL A 131 -0.17 32.73 37.30
C VAL A 131 -0.07 32.41 38.79
N GLN A 132 0.62 31.37 39.13
CA GLN A 132 0.83 30.99 40.51
C GLN A 132 1.63 32.01 41.31
N ALA A 133 2.54 32.67 40.67
CA ALA A 133 3.30 33.73 41.30
C ALA A 133 2.39 34.86 41.82
N LYS A 134 1.27 35.04 41.17
CA LYS A 134 0.28 36.05 41.59
C LYS A 134 -0.41 35.69 42.89
N LYS A 135 -0.43 34.46 43.24
CA LYS A 135 -1.09 33.96 44.44
C LYS A 135 -0.27 34.25 45.69
N ASP A 136 0.97 34.51 45.51
CA ASP A 136 1.88 34.69 46.61
C ASP A 136 1.78 36.07 47.25
N GLN A 137 0.95 36.88 46.71
CA GLN A 137 0.67 38.22 47.23
C GLN A 137 -0.36 38.25 48.31
#